data_eca2f0862bb8b6d56774d9ca3f61bff4
#
_entry.id   eca2f0862bb8b6d56774d9ca3f61bff4
#
_cell.length_a   1.000
_cell.length_b   1.000
_cell.length_c   1.000
_cell.angle_alpha   90.00
_cell.angle_beta   90.00
_cell.angle_gamma   90.00
#
_symmetry.space_group_name_H-M   'P 1'
#
loop_
_entity.id
_entity.type
_entity.pdbx_description
1 polymer ?
#
loop_
_entity_poly.entity_id
_entity_poly.type
_entity_poly.pdbx_seq_one_letter_code
_entity_poly.pdbx_strand_id
1 'polypeptide(L)'
;CIIGDTERIGVDIAPQNEALAKFKRPLSTQNAEFMPWVSDFLDSDNIPGVLLMAALTPFIMPLIDESQRSRFEFNTYVYGDSGSGKSAITKLLVDYFEGSPNIINLHSNKSEIDKIFEYKHCCVAIDDLCGTDSNRERENNEQKLSENLKRVQTPGQIVRDGKRIKNESMLFVTGEYLLKSSSTLNRCLVVNLKDPIPPKEINKLCHNKDQYLEMVRCFIEWVCKNYDRLSEEKNHKNKAERYSGFNRNYAIKSLLFCICDIFCEFIRSVSHDDMTMITRRRSIENSIEAQIDDTLRHLENRSSEYASSRNIVEKVAAAILN
;
A
#
# COMPACT_ATOMS: atom_id res chain seq x y z
N CYS A 1 3.19 -17.22 0.66
CA CYS A 1 4.36 -16.41 0.24
C CYS A 1 5.12 -17.20 -0.81
N ILE A 2 5.27 -16.62 -1.98
CA ILE A 2 5.95 -17.27 -3.09
C ILE A 2 7.27 -16.56 -3.30
N ILE A 3 8.34 -17.26 -3.03
CA ILE A 3 9.68 -16.77 -3.30
C ILE A 3 10.40 -17.85 -4.11
N GLY A 4 11.01 -17.43 -5.21
CA GLY A 4 11.54 -18.25 -6.28
C GLY A 4 12.64 -19.27 -5.97
N ASP A 5 12.60 -19.95 -4.82
CA ASP A 5 13.40 -21.14 -4.55
C ASP A 5 12.63 -22.05 -3.59
N THR A 6 11.83 -22.94 -4.18
CA THR A 6 10.93 -23.85 -3.48
C THR A 6 11.66 -24.83 -2.55
N GLU A 7 12.89 -25.18 -2.86
CA GLU A 7 13.67 -26.12 -2.04
C GLU A 7 14.08 -25.53 -0.69
N ARG A 8 14.22 -24.20 -0.58
CA ARG A 8 14.66 -23.53 0.65
C ARG A 8 13.54 -23.17 1.63
N ILE A 9 12.30 -23.02 1.15
CA ILE A 9 11.19 -22.47 1.94
C ILE A 9 10.04 -23.46 2.10
N GLY A 10 10.07 -24.59 1.42
CA GLY A 10 9.02 -25.62 1.50
C GLY A 10 7.66 -25.17 0.95
N VAL A 11 7.66 -24.25 -0.01
CA VAL A 11 6.44 -23.72 -0.64
C VAL A 11 6.41 -24.16 -2.11
N ASP A 12 5.40 -24.95 -2.48
CA ASP A 12 5.14 -25.29 -3.88
C ASP A 12 4.67 -24.07 -4.66
N ILE A 13 5.44 -23.65 -5.66
CA ILE A 13 5.04 -22.62 -6.60
C ILE A 13 4.23 -23.30 -7.70
N ALA A 14 2.98 -22.92 -7.85
CA ALA A 14 2.20 -23.35 -9.00
C ALA A 14 2.91 -22.87 -10.29
N PRO A 15 3.23 -23.76 -11.23
CA PRO A 15 4.06 -23.45 -12.42
C PRO A 15 3.41 -22.45 -13.40
N GLN A 16 2.24 -21.94 -13.08
CA GLN A 16 1.46 -21.04 -13.95
C GLN A 16 1.77 -19.55 -13.77
N ASN A 17 2.68 -19.16 -12.88
CA ASN A 17 2.95 -17.76 -12.60
C ASN A 17 4.42 -17.41 -12.90
N GLU A 18 4.75 -17.30 -14.19
CA GLU A 18 6.11 -16.93 -14.65
C GLU A 18 6.60 -15.59 -14.07
N ALA A 19 5.69 -14.68 -13.74
CA ALA A 19 6.05 -13.38 -13.14
C ALA A 19 6.63 -13.56 -11.72
N LEU A 20 6.12 -14.52 -10.94
CA LEU A 20 6.61 -14.79 -9.58
C LEU A 20 7.92 -15.59 -9.56
N ALA A 21 8.21 -16.35 -10.62
CA ALA A 21 9.49 -17.04 -10.79
C ALA A 21 10.68 -16.08 -11.01
N LYS A 22 10.39 -14.81 -11.31
CA LYS A 22 11.38 -13.76 -11.60
C LYS A 22 11.66 -12.83 -10.43
N PHE A 23 11.33 -13.22 -9.20
CA PHE A 23 11.71 -12.44 -8.04
C PHE A 23 13.25 -12.34 -7.99
N LYS A 24 13.77 -11.11 -8.03
CA LYS A 24 15.21 -10.85 -8.07
C LYS A 24 15.91 -11.49 -6.86
N ARG A 25 16.89 -12.33 -7.08
CA ARG A 25 17.67 -12.96 -6.03
C ARG A 25 18.86 -12.09 -5.65
N PRO A 26 18.95 -11.59 -4.43
CA PRO A 26 20.21 -11.10 -3.90
C PRO A 26 21.12 -12.26 -3.50
N LEU A 27 22.40 -12.04 -3.65
CA LEU A 27 23.45 -13.07 -3.65
C LEU A 27 23.95 -13.49 -2.28
N SER A 28 23.41 -13.28 -1.17
CA SER A 28 23.89 -13.81 0.11
C SER A 28 23.24 -13.17 1.36
N THR A 29 22.96 -13.97 2.34
CA THR A 29 22.09 -13.66 3.48
C THR A 29 22.82 -13.49 4.82
N GLN A 30 24.12 -13.32 4.86
CA GLN A 30 24.84 -13.41 6.14
C GLN A 30 25.15 -12.07 6.82
N ASN A 31 25.05 -10.95 6.11
CA ASN A 31 25.30 -9.62 6.70
C ASN A 31 24.13 -8.70 6.34
N ALA A 32 23.61 -7.96 7.29
CA ALA A 32 22.52 -6.99 7.11
C ALA A 32 22.97 -5.80 6.20
N GLU A 33 23.45 -6.11 5.01
CA GLU A 33 23.97 -5.15 4.02
C GLU A 33 22.90 -4.16 3.52
N PHE A 34 21.62 -4.49 3.74
CA PHE A 34 20.49 -3.62 3.44
C PHE A 34 20.25 -2.52 4.49
N MET A 35 20.88 -2.58 5.66
CA MET A 35 20.65 -1.60 6.73
C MET A 35 20.91 -0.15 6.33
N PRO A 36 21.93 0.18 5.52
CA PRO A 36 22.13 1.54 5.02
C PRO A 36 20.91 2.06 4.25
N TRP A 37 20.30 1.23 3.40
CA TRP A 37 19.10 1.61 2.65
C TRP A 37 17.90 1.86 3.59
N VAL A 38 17.69 0.99 4.58
CA VAL A 38 16.63 1.15 5.58
C VAL A 38 16.80 2.47 6.34
N SER A 39 18.05 2.79 6.72
CA SER A 39 18.39 4.04 7.39
C SER A 39 18.09 5.24 6.47
N ASP A 40 18.58 5.23 5.26
CA ASP A 40 18.38 6.32 4.30
C ASP A 40 16.90 6.59 4.02
N PHE A 41 16.07 5.53 4.00
CA PHE A 41 14.65 5.65 3.78
C PHE A 41 13.91 6.20 5.02
N LEU A 42 14.18 5.63 6.21
CA LEU A 42 13.44 5.96 7.42
C LEU A 42 13.91 7.25 8.09
N ASP A 43 15.15 7.66 7.86
CA ASP A 43 15.74 8.89 8.41
C ASP A 43 15.51 10.09 7.46
N SER A 44 14.85 9.90 6.32
CA SER A 44 14.44 10.99 5.42
C SER A 44 13.25 11.76 6.00
N ASP A 45 13.38 13.07 6.12
CA ASP A 45 12.29 13.96 6.55
C ASP A 45 11.19 14.10 5.47
N ASN A 46 11.53 13.82 4.20
CA ASN A 46 10.65 14.01 3.05
C ASN A 46 9.92 12.74 2.60
N ILE A 47 10.33 11.58 3.10
CA ILE A 47 9.71 10.30 2.73
C ILE A 47 8.93 9.74 3.92
N PRO A 48 7.58 9.73 3.88
CA PRO A 48 6.80 9.17 4.97
C PRO A 48 7.08 7.67 5.18
N GLY A 49 7.56 7.30 6.38
CA GLY A 49 7.88 5.91 6.72
C GLY A 49 6.71 4.93 6.55
N VAL A 50 5.47 5.44 6.59
CA VAL A 50 4.26 4.66 6.32
C VAL A 50 4.25 4.03 4.92
N LEU A 51 4.94 4.61 3.93
CA LEU A 51 5.01 4.06 2.57
C LEU A 51 5.73 2.71 2.55
N LEU A 52 6.79 2.55 3.35
CA LEU A 52 7.48 1.26 3.49
C LEU A 52 6.55 0.23 4.15
N MET A 53 5.84 0.62 5.20
CA MET A 53 4.88 -0.28 5.86
C MET A 53 3.76 -0.71 4.90
N ALA A 54 3.24 0.22 4.10
CA ALA A 54 2.24 -0.09 3.08
C ALA A 54 2.80 -1.06 2.02
N ALA A 55 4.06 -0.89 1.59
CA ALA A 55 4.70 -1.77 0.63
C ALA A 55 4.93 -3.19 1.17
N LEU A 56 5.15 -3.34 2.47
CA LEU A 56 5.33 -4.64 3.14
C LEU A 56 4.00 -5.32 3.50
N THR A 57 2.88 -4.58 3.47
CA THR A 57 1.55 -5.09 3.85
C THR A 57 1.16 -6.39 3.13
N PRO A 58 1.31 -6.54 1.81
CA PRO A 58 0.86 -7.75 1.11
C PRO A 58 1.54 -9.03 1.62
N PHE A 59 2.78 -8.93 2.09
CA PHE A 59 3.53 -10.08 2.61
C PHE A 59 3.04 -10.54 3.98
N ILE A 60 2.36 -9.65 4.72
CA ILE A 60 1.78 -9.94 6.04
C ILE A 60 0.33 -10.39 5.96
N MET A 61 -0.39 -10.01 4.89
CA MET A 61 -1.81 -10.37 4.72
C MET A 61 -2.10 -11.88 4.89
N PRO A 62 -1.23 -12.82 4.47
CA PRO A 62 -1.44 -14.24 4.73
C PRO A 62 -1.50 -14.65 6.20
N LEU A 63 -0.92 -13.84 7.13
CA LEU A 63 -0.98 -14.09 8.58
C LEU A 63 -2.38 -13.82 9.17
N ILE A 64 -3.22 -13.07 8.44
CA ILE A 64 -4.56 -12.70 8.88
C ILE A 64 -5.54 -13.77 8.42
N ASP A 65 -6.43 -14.18 9.31
CA ASP A 65 -7.54 -15.09 8.99
C ASP A 65 -8.29 -14.66 7.73
N GLU A 66 -8.54 -15.56 6.81
CA GLU A 66 -9.18 -15.27 5.53
C GLU A 66 -10.54 -14.57 5.70
N SER A 67 -11.31 -14.97 6.72
CA SER A 67 -12.59 -14.36 7.07
C SER A 67 -12.49 -12.88 7.49
N GLN A 68 -11.31 -12.42 7.90
CA GLN A 68 -11.05 -11.06 8.37
C GLN A 68 -10.31 -10.20 7.33
N ARG A 69 -9.62 -10.81 6.36
CA ARG A 69 -8.75 -10.11 5.38
C ARG A 69 -9.44 -8.95 4.69
N SER A 70 -10.69 -9.12 4.27
CA SER A 70 -11.44 -8.07 3.56
C SER A 70 -11.60 -6.75 4.34
N ARG A 71 -11.47 -6.78 5.66
CA ARG A 71 -11.52 -5.59 6.51
C ARG A 71 -10.22 -4.78 6.47
N PHE A 72 -9.12 -5.47 6.18
CA PHE A 72 -7.76 -4.90 6.17
C PHE A 72 -7.24 -4.63 4.75
N GLU A 73 -7.99 -5.01 3.71
CA GLU A 73 -7.61 -4.69 2.34
C GLU A 73 -7.77 -3.19 2.08
N PHE A 74 -6.68 -2.54 1.70
CA PHE A 74 -6.66 -1.15 1.30
C PHE A 74 -5.72 -0.95 0.10
N ASN A 75 -5.81 0.19 -0.53
CA ASN A 75 -4.85 0.65 -1.53
C ASN A 75 -4.10 1.86 -0.97
N THR A 76 -2.94 2.17 -1.50
CA THR A 76 -2.19 3.36 -1.13
C THR A 76 -2.34 4.41 -2.21
N TYR A 77 -2.80 5.59 -1.86
CA TYR A 77 -2.90 6.74 -2.75
C TYR A 77 -1.90 7.80 -2.34
N VAL A 78 -0.86 7.97 -3.16
CA VAL A 78 0.22 8.93 -2.93
C VAL A 78 -0.03 10.16 -3.80
N TYR A 79 -0.27 11.31 -3.18
CA TYR A 79 -0.52 12.54 -3.93
C TYR A 79 0.39 13.68 -3.47
N GLY A 80 0.50 14.70 -4.31
CA GLY A 80 1.32 15.90 -4.09
C GLY A 80 1.62 16.57 -5.43
N ASP A 81 2.30 17.67 -5.42
CA ASP A 81 2.61 18.46 -6.62
C ASP A 81 3.40 17.67 -7.66
N SER A 82 3.32 18.12 -8.92
CA SER A 82 4.15 17.58 -9.99
C SER A 82 5.64 17.75 -9.64
N GLY A 83 6.43 16.70 -9.91
CA GLY A 83 7.86 16.69 -9.55
C GLY A 83 8.17 16.42 -8.07
N SER A 84 7.18 16.14 -7.21
CA SER A 84 7.43 15.83 -5.79
C SER A 84 8.08 14.46 -5.51
N GLY A 85 8.33 13.64 -6.52
CA GLY A 85 9.00 12.35 -6.38
C GLY A 85 8.04 11.15 -6.17
N LYS A 86 6.71 11.36 -6.21
CA LYS A 86 5.68 10.32 -6.02
C LYS A 86 5.92 9.06 -6.85
N SER A 87 6.01 9.24 -8.16
CA SER A 87 6.18 8.13 -9.10
C SER A 87 7.51 7.42 -8.89
N ALA A 88 8.57 8.15 -8.59
CA ALA A 88 9.89 7.56 -8.37
C ALA A 88 9.92 6.68 -7.11
N ILE A 89 9.41 7.18 -5.98
CA ILE A 89 9.39 6.40 -4.73
C ILE A 89 8.40 5.24 -4.82
N THR A 90 7.24 5.42 -5.45
CA THR A 90 6.28 4.35 -5.67
C THR A 90 6.87 3.25 -6.55
N LYS A 91 7.50 3.60 -7.67
CA LYS A 91 8.17 2.65 -8.56
C LYS A 91 9.27 1.88 -7.84
N LEU A 92 10.07 2.54 -7.01
CA LEU A 92 11.09 1.89 -6.21
C LEU A 92 10.48 0.82 -5.28
N LEU A 93 9.40 1.17 -4.56
CA LEU A 93 8.79 0.31 -3.56
C LEU A 93 8.00 -0.88 -4.13
N VAL A 94 7.53 -0.82 -5.38
CA VAL A 94 6.74 -1.92 -5.98
C VAL A 94 7.53 -2.79 -6.96
N ASP A 95 8.76 -2.42 -7.29
CA ASP A 95 9.57 -3.13 -8.29
C ASP A 95 10.34 -4.30 -7.67
N TYR A 96 9.62 -5.36 -7.34
CA TYR A 96 10.19 -6.59 -6.75
C TYR A 96 10.66 -7.61 -7.78
N PHE A 97 10.27 -7.49 -9.06
CA PHE A 97 10.43 -8.56 -10.05
C PHE A 97 11.33 -8.14 -11.21
N GLU A 98 12.05 -9.11 -11.77
CA GLU A 98 12.84 -8.89 -13.00
C GLU A 98 11.95 -8.83 -14.23
N GLY A 99 12.23 -7.86 -15.12
CA GLY A 99 11.76 -7.86 -16.50
C GLY A 99 10.31 -7.42 -16.73
N SER A 100 9.54 -7.12 -15.69
CA SER A 100 8.22 -6.52 -15.87
C SER A 100 7.95 -5.54 -14.74
N PRO A 101 7.84 -4.25 -15.03
CA PRO A 101 7.45 -3.30 -14.02
C PRO A 101 6.01 -3.62 -13.59
N ASN A 102 5.79 -3.77 -12.28
CA ASN A 102 4.45 -3.81 -11.68
C ASN A 102 3.78 -2.44 -11.74
N ILE A 103 3.88 -1.78 -12.90
CA ILE A 103 3.44 -0.40 -13.10
C ILE A 103 2.50 -0.40 -14.30
N ILE A 104 1.28 0.05 -14.04
CA ILE A 104 0.21 0.14 -15.02
C ILE A 104 -0.18 1.61 -15.15
N ASN A 105 -0.35 2.10 -16.37
CA ASN A 105 -0.88 3.44 -16.58
C ASN A 105 -2.40 3.43 -16.36
N LEU A 106 -2.94 4.48 -15.74
CA LEU A 106 -4.39 4.63 -15.51
C LEU A 106 -5.21 4.55 -16.81
N HIS A 107 -4.63 4.99 -17.92
CA HIS A 107 -5.27 4.99 -19.24
C HIS A 107 -5.07 3.67 -20.01
N SER A 108 -4.37 2.70 -19.43
CA SER A 108 -4.23 1.38 -20.01
C SER A 108 -5.57 0.72 -20.31
N ASN A 109 -5.59 -0.13 -21.30
CA ASN A 109 -6.78 -0.86 -21.66
C ASN A 109 -7.16 -1.88 -20.58
N LYS A 110 -8.39 -2.39 -20.64
CA LYS A 110 -8.92 -3.32 -19.64
C LYS A 110 -8.06 -4.57 -19.46
N SER A 111 -7.44 -5.07 -20.52
CA SER A 111 -6.61 -6.29 -20.47
C SER A 111 -5.30 -6.07 -19.73
N GLU A 112 -4.73 -4.86 -19.78
CA GLU A 112 -3.55 -4.52 -19.00
C GLU A 112 -3.89 -4.36 -17.52
N ILE A 113 -5.02 -3.72 -17.21
CA ILE A 113 -5.51 -3.62 -15.83
C ILE A 113 -5.81 -5.02 -15.26
N ASP A 114 -6.30 -5.94 -16.08
CA ASP A 114 -6.55 -7.32 -15.65
C ASP A 114 -5.29 -8.10 -15.32
N LYS A 115 -4.11 -7.66 -15.74
CA LYS A 115 -2.84 -8.24 -15.32
C LYS A 115 -2.58 -8.06 -13.81
N ILE A 116 -3.21 -7.07 -13.15
CA ILE A 116 -3.14 -6.90 -11.69
C ILE A 116 -3.50 -8.20 -10.97
N PHE A 117 -4.45 -8.96 -11.51
CA PHE A 117 -4.92 -10.21 -10.92
C PHE A 117 -3.94 -11.40 -11.08
N GLU A 118 -2.89 -11.21 -11.85
CA GLU A 118 -1.81 -12.20 -11.98
C GLU A 118 -0.78 -12.07 -10.85
N TYR A 119 -0.74 -10.89 -10.22
CA TYR A 119 0.13 -10.63 -9.08
C TYR A 119 -0.56 -11.02 -7.77
N LYS A 120 0.15 -11.79 -6.93
CA LYS A 120 -0.36 -12.24 -5.64
C LYS A 120 0.56 -11.81 -4.52
N HIS A 121 -0.03 -11.34 -3.43
CA HIS A 121 0.68 -10.95 -2.23
C HIS A 121 1.82 -9.96 -2.47
N CYS A 122 1.60 -9.02 -3.40
CA CYS A 122 2.55 -7.95 -3.71
C CYS A 122 1.82 -6.64 -4.03
N CYS A 123 2.57 -5.56 -4.14
CA CYS A 123 2.06 -4.27 -4.59
C CYS A 123 2.18 -4.14 -6.12
N VAL A 124 1.21 -3.45 -6.71
CA VAL A 124 1.21 -3.04 -8.13
C VAL A 124 0.95 -1.55 -8.18
N ALA A 125 1.71 -0.80 -8.97
CA ALA A 125 1.50 0.63 -9.13
C ALA A 125 0.54 0.94 -10.29
N ILE A 126 -0.37 1.89 -10.03
CA ILE A 126 -1.09 2.62 -11.08
C ILE A 126 -0.51 4.04 -11.05
N ASP A 127 0.20 4.38 -12.11
CA ASP A 127 0.86 5.68 -12.23
C ASP A 127 0.03 6.63 -13.08
N ASP A 128 0.20 7.93 -12.79
CA ASP A 128 -0.20 9.04 -13.65
C ASP A 128 -1.68 9.45 -13.58
N LEU A 129 -2.19 9.69 -12.37
CA LEU A 129 -3.39 10.50 -12.20
C LEU A 129 -3.00 11.99 -12.28
N CYS A 130 -2.73 12.45 -13.53
CA CYS A 130 -2.29 13.83 -13.79
C CYS A 130 -3.36 14.85 -13.45
N GLY A 131 -2.91 16.02 -12.99
CA GLY A 131 -3.72 17.22 -12.96
C GLY A 131 -4.11 17.63 -14.38
N THR A 132 -5.34 18.01 -14.57
CA THR A 132 -5.85 18.58 -15.83
C THR A 132 -6.66 19.82 -15.54
N ASP A 133 -6.59 20.81 -16.40
CA ASP A 133 -7.36 22.05 -16.30
C ASP A 133 -8.86 21.81 -16.56
N SER A 134 -9.20 20.70 -17.20
CA SER A 134 -10.56 20.30 -17.49
C SER A 134 -11.21 19.56 -16.30
N ASN A 135 -12.18 20.18 -15.66
CA ASN A 135 -12.97 19.51 -14.61
C ASN A 135 -13.61 18.21 -15.07
N ARG A 136 -14.08 18.15 -16.32
CA ARG A 136 -14.70 16.96 -16.91
C ARG A 136 -13.70 15.81 -17.07
N GLU A 137 -12.49 16.12 -17.50
CA GLU A 137 -11.44 15.11 -17.64
C GLU A 137 -10.98 14.59 -16.28
N ARG A 138 -10.86 15.48 -15.30
CA ARG A 138 -10.57 15.13 -13.91
C ARG A 138 -11.61 14.17 -13.33
N GLU A 139 -12.89 14.47 -13.52
CA GLU A 139 -14.00 13.60 -13.09
C GLU A 139 -13.96 12.24 -13.78
N ASN A 140 -13.68 12.18 -15.08
CA ASN A 140 -13.53 10.93 -15.82
C ASN A 140 -12.36 10.09 -15.30
N ASN A 141 -11.22 10.71 -15.00
CA ASN A 141 -10.05 10.03 -14.47
C ASN A 141 -10.31 9.48 -13.06
N GLU A 142 -10.98 10.27 -12.19
CA GLU A 142 -11.40 9.80 -10.87
C GLU A 142 -12.42 8.66 -10.95
N GLN A 143 -13.34 8.72 -11.89
CA GLN A 143 -14.30 7.63 -12.09
C GLN A 143 -13.60 6.35 -12.53
N LYS A 144 -12.71 6.40 -13.52
CA LYS A 144 -11.91 5.26 -13.96
C LYS A 144 -11.11 4.66 -12.80
N LEU A 145 -10.43 5.51 -12.02
CA LEU A 145 -9.68 5.05 -10.86
C LEU A 145 -10.62 4.37 -9.85
N SER A 146 -11.75 5.00 -9.52
CA SER A 146 -12.73 4.43 -8.59
C SER A 146 -13.25 3.07 -9.05
N GLU A 147 -13.52 2.91 -10.35
CA GLU A 147 -13.95 1.64 -10.93
C GLU A 147 -12.85 0.58 -10.81
N ASN A 148 -11.61 0.91 -11.12
CA ASN A 148 -10.47 0.02 -10.99
C ASN A 148 -10.23 -0.42 -9.54
N LEU A 149 -10.26 0.53 -8.59
CA LEU A 149 -10.09 0.24 -7.17
C LEU A 149 -11.23 -0.65 -6.63
N LYS A 150 -12.48 -0.38 -7.02
CA LYS A 150 -13.62 -1.21 -6.65
C LYS A 150 -13.49 -2.61 -7.22
N ARG A 151 -13.07 -2.72 -8.49
CA ARG A 151 -12.88 -4.01 -9.18
C ARG A 151 -11.82 -4.86 -8.50
N VAL A 152 -10.71 -4.25 -8.11
CA VAL A 152 -9.61 -4.94 -7.42
C VAL A 152 -10.02 -5.38 -6.01
N GLN A 153 -10.79 -4.58 -5.28
CA GLN A 153 -11.19 -4.86 -3.90
C GLN A 153 -12.47 -5.70 -3.74
N THR A 154 -13.24 -5.91 -4.82
CA THR A 154 -14.49 -6.67 -4.73
C THR A 154 -14.25 -8.11 -5.16
N PRO A 155 -14.33 -9.09 -4.23
CA PRO A 155 -14.11 -10.49 -4.56
C PRO A 155 -15.05 -10.98 -5.66
N GLY A 156 -14.50 -11.72 -6.63
CA GLY A 156 -15.28 -12.45 -7.62
C GLY A 156 -15.86 -11.62 -8.77
N GLN A 157 -15.41 -10.37 -8.97
CA GLN A 157 -15.84 -9.55 -10.12
C GLN A 157 -15.22 -10.00 -11.46
N ILE A 158 -14.13 -10.74 -11.43
CA ILE A 158 -13.51 -11.28 -12.65
C ILE A 158 -13.76 -12.76 -12.73
N VAL A 159 -14.25 -13.17 -13.89
CA VAL A 159 -14.42 -14.58 -14.24
C VAL A 159 -13.50 -14.86 -15.44
N ARG A 160 -12.51 -15.73 -15.27
CA ARG A 160 -11.69 -16.30 -16.36
C ARG A 160 -11.94 -17.81 -16.38
N ASP A 161 -12.19 -18.34 -17.54
CA ASP A 161 -12.44 -19.79 -17.75
C ASP A 161 -13.49 -20.39 -16.79
N GLY A 162 -14.55 -19.63 -16.53
CA GLY A 162 -15.62 -20.03 -15.61
C GLY A 162 -15.27 -19.97 -14.12
N LYS A 163 -14.04 -19.59 -13.74
CA LYS A 163 -13.60 -19.45 -12.37
C LYS A 163 -13.59 -17.98 -11.92
N ARG A 164 -14.12 -17.72 -10.73
CA ARG A 164 -14.00 -16.41 -10.10
C ARG A 164 -12.57 -16.22 -9.59
N ILE A 165 -11.91 -15.17 -10.05
CA ILE A 165 -10.57 -14.80 -9.61
C ILE A 165 -10.68 -13.76 -8.50
N LYS A 166 -10.03 -14.03 -7.36
CA LYS A 166 -9.87 -13.08 -6.28
C LYS A 166 -8.57 -12.31 -6.49
N ASN A 167 -8.63 -11.01 -6.32
CA ASN A 167 -7.40 -10.22 -6.25
C ASN A 167 -6.73 -10.43 -4.89
N GLU A 168 -5.42 -10.63 -4.92
CA GLU A 168 -4.58 -10.77 -3.72
C GLU A 168 -3.40 -9.78 -3.75
N SER A 169 -3.43 -8.81 -4.69
CA SER A 169 -2.48 -7.70 -4.76
C SER A 169 -3.03 -6.43 -4.12
N MET A 170 -2.16 -5.52 -3.73
CA MET A 170 -2.50 -4.19 -3.25
C MET A 170 -2.01 -3.14 -4.26
N LEU A 171 -2.76 -2.05 -4.41
CA LEU A 171 -2.39 -1.01 -5.36
C LEU A 171 -1.71 0.15 -4.67
N PHE A 172 -0.66 0.64 -5.33
CA PHE A 172 -0.10 1.97 -5.12
C PHE A 172 -0.54 2.86 -6.29
N VAL A 173 -1.23 3.93 -6.00
CA VAL A 173 -1.71 4.88 -7.00
C VAL A 173 -1.06 6.22 -6.77
N THR A 174 -0.51 6.84 -7.83
CA THR A 174 0.05 8.19 -7.75
C THR A 174 -0.87 9.21 -8.37
N GLY A 175 -0.95 10.40 -7.80
CA GLY A 175 -1.76 11.49 -8.34
C GLY A 175 -1.27 12.87 -7.93
N GLU A 176 -1.71 13.89 -8.66
CA GLU A 176 -1.33 15.28 -8.41
C GLU A 176 -2.32 16.02 -7.51
N TYR A 177 -3.43 15.41 -7.17
CA TYR A 177 -4.47 16.05 -6.36
C TYR A 177 -5.22 15.06 -5.48
N LEU A 178 -5.85 15.56 -4.43
CA LEU A 178 -6.68 14.74 -3.55
C LEU A 178 -8.01 14.36 -4.25
N LEU A 179 -8.32 13.06 -4.27
CA LEU A 179 -9.55 12.53 -4.90
C LEU A 179 -10.79 13.14 -4.27
N LYS A 180 -11.81 13.44 -5.10
CA LYS A 180 -13.10 13.98 -4.63
C LYS A 180 -14.03 12.93 -4.04
N SER A 181 -13.92 11.67 -4.48
CA SER A 181 -14.80 10.57 -4.05
C SER A 181 -14.48 10.09 -2.64
N SER A 182 -15.32 10.37 -1.67
CA SER A 182 -15.20 9.83 -0.31
C SER A 182 -15.23 8.29 -0.27
N SER A 183 -16.01 7.66 -1.15
CA SER A 183 -16.06 6.20 -1.27
C SER A 183 -14.73 5.61 -1.74
N THR A 184 -13.99 6.34 -2.58
CA THR A 184 -12.67 5.93 -3.05
C THR A 184 -11.62 6.16 -1.98
N LEU A 185 -11.64 7.33 -1.33
CA LEU A 185 -10.72 7.66 -0.23
C LEU A 185 -10.84 6.69 0.95
N ASN A 186 -12.05 6.29 1.32
CA ASN A 186 -12.29 5.28 2.36
C ASN A 186 -11.68 3.90 2.08
N ARG A 187 -11.22 3.67 0.84
CA ARG A 187 -10.57 2.43 0.42
C ARG A 187 -9.05 2.56 0.32
N CYS A 188 -8.53 3.73 0.67
CA CYS A 188 -7.12 4.04 0.50
C CYS A 188 -6.49 4.51 1.81
N LEU A 189 -5.24 4.09 2.03
CA LEU A 189 -4.30 4.86 2.81
C LEU A 189 -3.90 6.05 1.94
N VAL A 190 -4.24 7.26 2.36
CA VAL A 190 -3.92 8.47 1.62
C VAL A 190 -2.63 9.07 2.18
N VAL A 191 -1.64 9.22 1.33
CA VAL A 191 -0.33 9.78 1.70
C VAL A 191 -0.08 11.05 0.92
N ASN A 192 0.04 12.16 1.64
CA ASN A 192 0.36 13.46 1.07
C ASN A 192 1.87 13.70 1.11
N LEU A 193 2.50 13.81 -0.06
CA LEU A 193 3.88 14.30 -0.17
C LEU A 193 3.84 15.84 -0.22
N LYS A 194 3.77 16.46 0.98
CA LYS A 194 3.70 17.93 1.12
C LYS A 194 4.95 18.60 0.58
N ASP A 195 6.10 18.03 0.94
CA ASP A 195 7.40 18.53 0.53
C ASP A 195 7.99 17.62 -0.54
N PRO A 196 8.54 18.19 -1.62
CA PRO A 196 9.19 17.40 -2.66
C PRO A 196 10.38 16.61 -2.09
N ILE A 197 10.45 15.33 -2.43
CA ILE A 197 11.63 14.52 -2.09
C ILE A 197 12.83 15.02 -2.92
N PRO A 198 13.92 15.44 -2.28
CA PRO A 198 15.10 15.89 -3.00
C PRO A 198 15.59 14.84 -3.99
N PRO A 199 15.90 15.22 -5.27
CA PRO A 199 16.37 14.27 -6.27
C PRO A 199 17.59 13.46 -5.82
N LYS A 200 18.45 14.04 -4.98
CA LYS A 200 19.61 13.36 -4.42
C LYS A 200 19.21 12.17 -3.54
N GLU A 201 18.17 12.30 -2.73
CA GLU A 201 17.65 11.23 -1.87
C GLU A 201 17.04 10.11 -2.71
N ILE A 202 16.18 10.45 -3.67
CA ILE A 202 15.60 9.48 -4.60
C ILE A 202 16.70 8.72 -5.35
N ASN A 203 17.68 9.45 -5.91
CA ASN A 203 18.76 8.84 -6.65
C ASN A 203 19.60 7.90 -5.79
N LYS A 204 19.85 8.27 -4.53
CA LYS A 204 20.58 7.42 -3.57
C LYS A 204 19.82 6.12 -3.30
N LEU A 205 18.52 6.18 -3.04
CA LEU A 205 17.67 5.02 -2.81
C LEU A 205 17.57 4.13 -4.06
N CYS A 206 17.40 4.74 -5.23
CA CYS A 206 17.33 4.01 -6.49
C CYS A 206 18.67 3.35 -6.87
N HIS A 207 19.79 4.02 -6.60
CA HIS A 207 21.11 3.44 -6.85
C HIS A 207 21.38 2.20 -5.98
N ASN A 208 20.90 2.23 -4.75
CA ASN A 208 21.02 1.12 -3.78
C ASN A 208 19.78 0.22 -3.75
N LYS A 209 19.04 0.12 -4.86
CA LYS A 209 17.83 -0.67 -4.96
C LYS A 209 18.03 -2.15 -4.60
N ASP A 210 19.18 -2.72 -4.92
CA ASP A 210 19.49 -4.10 -4.59
C ASP A 210 19.46 -4.36 -3.07
N GLN A 211 19.84 -3.39 -2.26
CA GLN A 211 19.71 -3.47 -0.80
C GLN A 211 18.23 -3.50 -0.36
N TYR A 212 17.37 -2.72 -1.03
CA TYR A 212 15.91 -2.80 -0.79
C TYR A 212 15.35 -4.18 -1.11
N LEU A 213 15.71 -4.74 -2.26
CA LEU A 213 15.25 -6.06 -2.68
C LEU A 213 15.75 -7.16 -1.73
N GLU A 214 16.99 -7.04 -1.24
CA GLU A 214 17.52 -7.93 -0.23
C GLU A 214 16.75 -7.81 1.10
N MET A 215 16.48 -6.61 1.56
CA MET A 215 15.67 -6.36 2.75
C MET A 215 14.29 -7.02 2.62
N VAL A 216 13.59 -6.80 1.51
CA VAL A 216 12.26 -7.40 1.27
C VAL A 216 12.35 -8.93 1.30
N ARG A 217 13.34 -9.52 0.64
CA ARG A 217 13.54 -10.99 0.65
C ARG A 217 13.81 -11.52 2.05
N CYS A 218 14.73 -10.91 2.77
CA CYS A 218 15.06 -11.31 4.14
C CYS A 218 13.86 -11.17 5.07
N PHE A 219 13.06 -10.10 4.90
CA PHE A 219 11.83 -9.88 5.64
C PHE A 219 10.81 -11.00 5.37
N ILE A 220 10.57 -11.36 4.12
CA ILE A 220 9.64 -12.43 3.76
C ILE A 220 10.13 -13.78 4.32
N GLU A 221 11.41 -14.11 4.18
CA GLU A 221 12.00 -15.34 4.75
C GLU A 221 11.83 -15.39 6.27
N TRP A 222 12.06 -14.26 6.94
CA TRP A 222 11.90 -14.15 8.39
C TRP A 222 10.43 -14.33 8.82
N VAL A 223 9.50 -13.70 8.10
CA VAL A 223 8.05 -13.86 8.32
C VAL A 223 7.64 -15.32 8.13
N CYS A 224 8.11 -15.99 7.07
CA CYS A 224 7.81 -17.39 6.82
C CYS A 224 8.33 -18.30 7.94
N LYS A 225 9.56 -18.07 8.43
CA LYS A 225 10.14 -18.83 9.56
C LYS A 225 9.40 -18.65 10.87
N ASN A 226 8.75 -17.48 11.06
CA ASN A 226 8.01 -17.14 12.27
C ASN A 226 6.48 -17.21 12.07
N TYR A 227 6.01 -17.83 10.99
CA TYR A 227 4.62 -17.78 10.56
C TYR A 227 3.63 -18.19 11.65
N ASP A 228 3.83 -19.35 12.27
CA ASP A 228 2.90 -19.90 13.28
C ASP A 228 2.80 -18.96 14.48
N ARG A 229 3.93 -18.53 15.05
CA ARG A 229 3.99 -17.58 16.16
C ARG A 229 3.30 -16.26 15.83
N LEU A 230 3.65 -15.65 14.69
CA LEU A 230 3.08 -14.37 14.26
C LEU A 230 1.58 -14.48 14.02
N SER A 231 1.12 -15.57 13.41
CA SER A 231 -0.30 -15.81 13.14
C SER A 231 -1.09 -15.96 14.43
N GLU A 232 -0.60 -16.73 15.40
CA GLU A 232 -1.25 -16.90 16.70
C GLU A 232 -1.34 -15.57 17.47
N GLU A 233 -0.23 -14.83 17.61
CA GLU A 233 -0.19 -13.55 18.32
C GLU A 233 -1.16 -12.52 17.72
N LYS A 234 -1.21 -12.42 16.37
CA LYS A 234 -2.07 -11.44 15.70
C LYS A 234 -3.54 -11.81 15.74
N ASN A 235 -3.87 -13.09 15.62
CA ASN A 235 -5.25 -13.56 15.76
C ASN A 235 -5.79 -13.35 17.19
N HIS A 236 -4.96 -13.48 18.22
CA HIS A 236 -5.33 -13.14 19.60
C HIS A 236 -5.55 -11.63 19.79
N LYS A 237 -4.67 -10.76 19.29
CA LYS A 237 -4.84 -9.30 19.37
C LYS A 237 -6.09 -8.84 18.60
N ASN A 238 -6.32 -9.31 17.39
CA ASN A 238 -7.50 -8.97 16.59
C ASN A 238 -8.83 -9.42 17.22
N LYS A 239 -8.84 -10.49 18.02
CA LYS A 239 -10.02 -10.89 18.80
C LYS A 239 -10.29 -9.96 19.98
N ALA A 240 -9.24 -9.41 20.59
CA ALA A 240 -9.36 -8.48 21.73
C ALA A 240 -9.79 -7.07 21.27
N GLU A 241 -9.32 -6.62 20.11
CA GLU A 241 -9.71 -5.35 19.50
C GLU A 241 -10.98 -5.50 18.64
N ARG A 242 -12.09 -5.85 19.24
CA ARG A 242 -13.41 -5.65 18.65
C ARG A 242 -13.67 -4.14 18.60
N TYR A 243 -13.04 -3.44 17.66
CA TYR A 243 -13.40 -2.06 17.37
C TYR A 243 -14.87 -2.03 16.94
N SER A 244 -15.69 -1.46 17.80
CA SER A 244 -17.12 -1.27 17.64
C SER A 244 -17.49 -0.20 16.62
N GLY A 245 -16.64 0.06 15.64
CA GLY A 245 -16.87 1.06 14.62
C GLY A 245 -16.43 0.57 13.25
N PHE A 246 -17.33 0.58 12.30
CA PHE A 246 -17.12 0.24 10.87
C PHE A 246 -16.20 1.21 10.13
N ASN A 247 -15.32 1.95 10.79
CA ASN A 247 -14.43 2.87 10.11
C ASN A 247 -13.19 2.13 9.61
N ARG A 248 -13.11 1.95 8.29
CA ARG A 248 -12.05 1.23 7.59
C ARG A 248 -10.66 1.84 7.86
N ASN A 249 -10.57 3.14 8.07
CA ASN A 249 -9.31 3.82 8.36
C ASN A 249 -8.70 3.37 9.69
N TYR A 250 -9.50 3.06 10.70
CA TYR A 250 -8.99 2.49 11.94
C TYR A 250 -8.45 1.06 11.75
N ALA A 251 -9.08 0.27 10.89
CA ALA A 251 -8.56 -1.06 10.55
C ALA A 251 -7.22 -0.95 9.80
N ILE A 252 -7.10 -0.01 8.86
CA ILE A 252 -5.84 0.30 8.17
C ILE A 252 -4.78 0.72 9.18
N LYS A 253 -5.09 1.64 10.10
CA LYS A 253 -4.18 2.10 11.15
C LYS A 253 -3.67 0.93 11.98
N SER A 254 -4.57 0.10 12.48
CA SER A 254 -4.23 -1.08 13.30
C SER A 254 -3.33 -2.06 12.57
N LEU A 255 -3.61 -2.31 11.28
CA LEU A 255 -2.77 -3.17 10.45
C LEU A 255 -1.37 -2.59 10.25
N LEU A 256 -1.27 -1.30 9.94
CA LEU A 256 0.03 -0.64 9.74
C LEU A 256 0.89 -0.63 11.01
N PHE A 257 0.30 -0.44 12.19
CA PHE A 257 1.01 -0.60 13.46
C PHE A 257 1.48 -2.05 13.66
N CYS A 258 0.64 -3.01 13.34
CA CYS A 258 1.02 -4.42 13.39
C CYS A 258 2.22 -4.72 12.48
N ILE A 259 2.23 -4.17 11.26
CA ILE A 259 3.35 -4.34 10.32
C ILE A 259 4.61 -3.65 10.85
N CYS A 260 4.46 -2.46 11.44
CA CYS A 260 5.57 -1.76 12.08
C CYS A 260 6.19 -2.60 13.20
N ASP A 261 5.38 -3.23 14.06
CA ASP A 261 5.86 -4.14 15.10
C ASP A 261 6.65 -5.31 14.51
N ILE A 262 6.08 -6.00 13.51
CA ILE A 262 6.71 -7.13 12.83
C ILE A 262 8.02 -6.70 12.16
N PHE A 263 8.04 -5.56 11.49
CA PHE A 263 9.22 -5.02 10.85
C PHE A 263 10.32 -4.69 11.86
N CYS A 264 9.96 -4.06 12.98
CA CYS A 264 10.90 -3.77 14.06
C CYS A 264 11.49 -5.03 14.69
N GLU A 265 10.69 -6.08 14.89
CA GLU A 265 11.19 -7.39 15.35
C GLU A 265 12.17 -8.00 14.35
N PHE A 266 11.83 -7.95 13.05
CA PHE A 266 12.72 -8.41 11.98
C PHE A 266 14.05 -7.68 12.01
N ILE A 267 14.04 -6.33 12.03
CA ILE A 267 15.28 -5.55 12.04
C ILE A 267 16.12 -5.84 13.28
N ARG A 268 15.51 -5.96 14.47
CA ARG A 268 16.24 -6.37 15.69
C ARG A 268 16.91 -7.74 15.57
N SER A 269 16.27 -8.66 14.87
CA SER A 269 16.84 -10.00 14.67
C SER A 269 18.10 -10.02 13.80
N VAL A 270 18.34 -8.97 13.03
CA VAL A 270 19.47 -8.88 12.08
C VAL A 270 20.49 -7.79 12.43
N SER A 271 20.10 -6.70 13.10
CA SER A 271 21.00 -5.55 13.36
C SER A 271 21.52 -5.45 14.78
N HIS A 272 20.87 -6.06 15.77
CA HIS A 272 21.19 -5.96 17.20
C HIS A 272 21.23 -4.52 17.77
N ASP A 273 20.69 -3.51 17.02
CA ASP A 273 20.65 -2.10 17.44
C ASP A 273 19.27 -1.72 17.94
N ASP A 274 19.02 -1.90 19.23
CA ASP A 274 17.74 -1.64 19.86
C ASP A 274 17.39 -0.15 19.96
N MET A 275 18.36 0.72 20.26
CA MET A 275 18.08 2.13 20.54
C MET A 275 17.69 2.90 19.29
N THR A 276 18.40 2.73 18.22
CA THR A 276 18.06 3.33 16.93
C THR A 276 16.70 2.86 16.43
N MET A 277 16.38 1.58 16.66
CA MET A 277 15.09 1.03 16.24
C MET A 277 13.90 1.58 17.05
N ILE A 278 14.06 1.88 18.33
CA ILE A 278 13.00 2.52 19.12
C ILE A 278 12.65 3.91 18.57
N THR A 279 13.66 4.68 18.18
CA THR A 279 13.47 6.02 17.60
C THR A 279 12.78 5.94 16.23
N ARG A 280 13.24 5.04 15.37
CA ARG A 280 12.65 4.81 14.03
C ARG A 280 11.22 4.29 14.13
N ARG A 281 10.94 3.39 15.05
CA ARG A 281 9.58 2.91 15.31
C ARG A 281 8.64 4.07 15.59
N ARG A 282 9.01 4.99 16.50
CA ARG A 282 8.19 6.18 16.79
C ARG A 282 7.99 7.05 15.57
N SER A 283 9.02 7.24 14.75
CA SER A 283 8.91 8.01 13.51
C SER A 283 7.90 7.38 12.55
N ILE A 284 7.94 6.06 12.37
CA ILE A 284 6.97 5.32 11.53
C ILE A 284 5.56 5.44 12.12
N GLU A 285 5.39 5.22 13.42
CA GLU A 285 4.10 5.33 14.12
C GLU A 285 3.50 6.72 13.95
N ASN A 286 4.29 7.78 14.17
CA ASN A 286 3.87 9.17 13.96
C ASN A 286 3.48 9.42 12.49
N SER A 287 4.22 8.86 11.53
CA SER A 287 3.89 8.97 10.11
C SER A 287 2.55 8.28 9.80
N ILE A 288 2.28 7.09 10.35
CA ILE A 288 1.01 6.39 10.21
C ILE A 288 -0.14 7.24 10.77
N GLU A 289 0.02 7.75 11.98
CA GLU A 289 -1.00 8.58 12.64
C GLU A 289 -1.31 9.83 11.83
N ALA A 290 -0.28 10.58 11.45
CA ALA A 290 -0.43 11.81 10.70
C ALA A 290 -1.20 11.61 9.38
N GLN A 291 -0.91 10.56 8.61
CA GLN A 291 -1.59 10.31 7.32
C GLN A 291 -3.02 9.80 7.52
N ILE A 292 -3.28 8.99 8.53
CA ILE A 292 -4.64 8.51 8.83
C ILE A 292 -5.50 9.66 9.36
N ASP A 293 -5.00 10.49 10.27
CA ASP A 293 -5.73 11.62 10.82
C ASP A 293 -6.01 12.69 9.75
N ASP A 294 -5.07 12.88 8.82
CA ASP A 294 -5.28 13.76 7.66
C ASP A 294 -6.39 13.23 6.75
N THR A 295 -6.39 11.93 6.49
CA THR A 295 -7.44 11.26 5.71
C THR A 295 -8.81 11.41 6.38
N LEU A 296 -8.90 11.18 7.68
CA LEU A 296 -10.15 11.31 8.44
C LEU A 296 -10.68 12.74 8.42
N ARG A 297 -9.81 13.74 8.63
CA ARG A 297 -10.19 15.16 8.52
C ARG A 297 -10.73 15.53 7.14
N HIS A 298 -10.13 15.02 6.07
CA HIS A 298 -10.64 15.23 4.72
C HIS A 298 -12.03 14.61 4.51
N LEU A 299 -12.30 13.44 5.08
CA LEU A 299 -13.59 12.78 4.98
C LEU A 299 -14.68 13.52 5.79
N GLU A 300 -14.34 14.00 6.98
CA GLU A 300 -15.24 14.77 7.84
C GLU A 300 -15.62 16.11 7.21
N ASN A 301 -14.65 16.86 6.69
CA ASN A 301 -14.89 18.13 6.01
C ASN A 301 -15.86 17.96 4.83
N ARG A 302 -15.69 16.91 4.04
CA ARG A 302 -16.60 16.61 2.92
C ARG A 302 -17.99 16.22 3.36
N SER A 303 -18.15 15.46 4.43
CA SER A 303 -19.47 15.11 4.94
C SER A 303 -20.22 16.37 5.42
N SER A 304 -19.51 17.33 6.01
CA SER A 304 -20.08 18.61 6.41
C SER A 304 -20.46 19.51 5.21
N GLU A 305 -19.64 19.51 4.15
CA GLU A 305 -19.95 20.22 2.90
C GLU A 305 -21.18 19.65 2.20
N TYR A 306 -21.30 18.31 2.13
CA TYR A 306 -22.49 17.65 1.58
C TYR A 306 -23.75 17.96 2.41
N ALA A 307 -23.65 17.93 3.74
CA ALA A 307 -24.78 18.27 4.62
C ALA A 307 -25.20 19.71 4.45
N SER A 308 -24.27 20.66 4.33
CA SER A 308 -24.57 22.08 4.10
C SER A 308 -25.17 22.33 2.71
N SER A 309 -24.65 21.67 1.67
CA SER A 309 -25.16 21.76 0.30
C SER A 309 -26.59 21.20 0.19
N ARG A 310 -26.85 20.07 0.85
CA ARG A 310 -28.20 19.48 0.90
C ARG A 310 -29.18 20.40 1.60
N ASN A 311 -28.81 21.01 2.71
CA ASN A 311 -29.63 22.01 3.42
C ASN A 311 -29.96 23.24 2.54
N ILE A 312 -29.00 23.69 1.70
CA ILE A 312 -29.22 24.78 0.76
C ILE A 312 -30.23 24.37 -0.32
N VAL A 313 -30.06 23.18 -0.91
CA VAL A 313 -30.98 22.65 -1.94
C VAL A 313 -32.38 22.48 -1.37
N GLU A 314 -32.55 21.96 -0.16
CA GLU A 314 -33.83 21.81 0.52
C GLU A 314 -34.48 23.17 0.80
N LYS A 315 -33.70 24.18 1.23
CA LYS A 315 -34.20 25.55 1.42
C LYS A 315 -34.63 26.22 0.12
N VAL A 316 -33.87 26.04 -0.96
CA VAL A 316 -34.20 26.56 -2.29
C VAL A 316 -35.46 25.88 -2.83
N ALA A 317 -35.56 24.56 -2.72
CA ALA A 317 -36.74 23.80 -3.13
C ALA A 317 -38.00 24.25 -2.36
N ALA A 318 -37.88 24.45 -1.04
CA ALA A 318 -38.97 24.97 -0.22
C ALA A 318 -39.37 26.41 -0.59
N ALA A 319 -38.41 27.25 -1.00
CA ALA A 319 -38.69 28.63 -1.45
C ALA A 319 -39.33 28.71 -2.86
N ILE A 320 -39.14 27.69 -3.70
CA ILE A 320 -39.77 27.61 -5.03
C ILE A 320 -41.20 27.06 -4.94
N LEU A 321 -41.50 26.25 -3.92
CA LEU A 321 -42.80 25.60 -3.73
C LEU A 321 -43.80 26.45 -2.90
N ASN A 322 -43.36 27.56 -2.30
CA ASN A 322 -44.17 28.58 -1.65
C ASN A 322 -44.28 29.83 -2.53
#